data_4aba71f41c8fb623e999fc015ee8e708
#
_entry.id   4aba71f41c8fb623e999fc015ee8e708
#
_cell.length_a   1.000
_cell.length_b   1.000
_cell.length_c   1.000
_cell.angle_alpha   90.00
_cell.angle_beta   90.00
_cell.angle_gamma   90.00
#
_symmetry.space_group_name_H-M   'P 1'
#
loop_
_entity.id
_entity.type
_entity.pdbx_description
1 polymer ?
#
loop_
_entity_poly.entity_id
_entity_poly.type
_entity_poly.pdbx_seq_one_letter_code
_entity_poly.pdbx_strand_id
1 'polypeptide(L)'
;MIELIHVTKRFGQITALDDLSLIVNPGEVFVLLGPNGAGKTTAFKLIVGLLKPNSGIIRLCGYDVQKQPLQARAQVAYVPDMPFLYEKLTPWEFIRFTGKLYGLSDEELMENARPLIERFQLTPYLHSYIETLSHGMRQRVAITAALSHQPRIFVIDEPMVGLDPYHMRAAKDLFRECAKIHGMTVLVSTHQLDIAEEIADRVGIIHMGKLIAIGTPEQLRQQVGKSGPLEEVFLALTTDNSSTQATKK
;
A
#
# COMPACT_ATOMS: atom_id res chain seq x y z
N MET A 1 7.11 10.30 4.79
CA MET A 1 5.83 11.03 4.82
C MET A 1 5.23 11.06 3.42
N ILE A 2 3.93 10.77 3.31
CA ILE A 2 3.13 10.92 2.09
C ILE A 2 2.14 12.05 2.33
N GLU A 3 1.98 12.97 1.36
CA GLU A 3 1.02 14.07 1.43
C GLU A 3 0.20 14.11 0.14
N LEU A 4 -1.11 14.06 0.26
CA LEU A 4 -2.08 14.36 -0.78
C LEU A 4 -2.83 15.61 -0.37
N ILE A 5 -2.91 16.61 -1.27
CA ILE A 5 -3.53 17.90 -1.01
C ILE A 5 -4.55 18.16 -2.12
N HIS A 6 -5.83 18.06 -1.78
CA HIS A 6 -6.96 18.31 -2.68
C HIS A 6 -6.87 17.54 -4.01
N VAL A 7 -6.51 16.24 -3.95
CA VAL A 7 -6.24 15.42 -5.13
C VAL A 7 -7.54 14.93 -5.75
N THR A 8 -7.75 15.29 -7.01
CA THR A 8 -8.87 14.81 -7.82
C THR A 8 -8.36 14.01 -9.02
N LYS A 9 -9.01 12.88 -9.31
CA LYS A 9 -8.75 12.07 -10.51
C LYS A 9 -10.03 11.69 -11.21
N ARG A 10 -10.09 11.97 -12.50
CA ARG A 10 -11.21 11.61 -13.38
C ARG A 10 -10.73 10.77 -14.56
N PHE A 11 -11.57 9.83 -14.97
CA PHE A 11 -11.43 9.03 -16.18
C PHE A 11 -12.70 9.22 -17.03
N GLY A 12 -12.62 10.11 -18.02
CA GLY A 12 -13.81 10.54 -18.75
C GLY A 12 -14.84 11.16 -17.80
N GLN A 13 -16.02 10.57 -17.73
CA GLN A 13 -17.12 11.04 -16.86
C GLN A 13 -17.04 10.46 -15.43
N ILE A 14 -16.15 9.51 -15.18
CA ILE A 14 -16.03 8.85 -13.88
C ILE A 14 -15.02 9.61 -13.01
N THR A 15 -15.47 10.10 -11.86
CA THR A 15 -14.58 10.67 -10.83
C THR A 15 -14.13 9.53 -9.91
N ALA A 16 -12.89 9.09 -10.06
CA ALA A 16 -12.31 8.02 -9.28
C ALA A 16 -11.80 8.48 -7.91
N LEU A 17 -11.34 9.74 -7.82
CA LEU A 17 -11.03 10.42 -6.55
C LEU A 17 -11.58 11.85 -6.63
N ASP A 18 -12.22 12.29 -5.56
CA ASP A 18 -12.85 13.60 -5.45
C ASP A 18 -12.34 14.32 -4.21
N ASP A 19 -11.46 15.29 -4.43
CA ASP A 19 -10.89 16.17 -3.38
C ASP A 19 -10.21 15.43 -2.22
N LEU A 20 -9.44 14.38 -2.54
CA LEU A 20 -8.78 13.56 -1.54
C LEU A 20 -7.61 14.32 -0.89
N SER A 21 -7.68 14.53 0.43
CA SER A 21 -6.58 15.07 1.25
C SER A 21 -6.20 14.07 2.33
N LEU A 22 -4.91 13.71 2.42
CA LEU A 22 -4.38 12.68 3.31
C LEU A 22 -2.93 12.95 3.64
N ILE A 23 -2.56 12.78 4.91
CA ILE A 23 -1.18 12.75 5.38
C ILE A 23 -0.92 11.41 6.05
N VAL A 24 0.15 10.71 5.57
CA VAL A 24 0.69 9.50 6.20
C VAL A 24 2.08 9.83 6.74
N ASN A 25 2.26 9.65 8.04
CA ASN A 25 3.48 10.06 8.73
C ASN A 25 4.60 9.00 8.62
N PRO A 26 5.87 9.41 8.83
CA PRO A 26 6.94 8.43 9.04
C PRO A 26 6.67 7.57 10.28
N GLY A 27 7.06 6.29 10.22
CA GLY A 27 6.96 5.38 11.35
C GLY A 27 5.53 4.89 11.66
N GLU A 28 4.56 5.11 10.75
CA GLU A 28 3.22 4.56 10.91
C GLU A 28 2.86 3.55 9.82
N VAL A 29 2.05 2.57 10.20
CA VAL A 29 1.29 1.73 9.28
C VAL A 29 -0.08 2.37 9.10
N PHE A 30 -0.31 2.96 7.94
CA PHE A 30 -1.59 3.54 7.57
C PHE A 30 -2.34 2.60 6.63
N VAL A 31 -3.59 2.29 6.96
CA VAL A 31 -4.43 1.44 6.11
C VAL A 31 -5.50 2.28 5.42
N LEU A 32 -5.51 2.24 4.08
CA LEU A 32 -6.61 2.80 3.28
C LEU A 32 -7.66 1.71 3.05
N LEU A 33 -8.73 1.76 3.83
CA LEU A 33 -9.81 0.79 3.87
C LEU A 33 -10.98 1.23 2.99
N GLY A 34 -11.55 0.32 2.23
CA GLY A 34 -12.74 0.60 1.42
C GLY A 34 -13.11 -0.55 0.48
N PRO A 35 -14.35 -0.56 -0.06
CA PRO A 35 -14.79 -1.59 -0.97
C PRO A 35 -14.04 -1.55 -2.30
N ASN A 36 -14.22 -2.59 -3.11
CA ASN A 36 -13.71 -2.59 -4.49
C ASN A 36 -14.35 -1.45 -5.27
N GLY A 37 -13.53 -0.75 -6.08
CA GLY A 37 -13.99 0.42 -6.83
C GLY A 37 -14.04 1.73 -6.03
N ALA A 38 -13.73 1.74 -4.72
CA ALA A 38 -13.74 2.96 -3.91
C ALA A 38 -12.66 4.00 -4.28
N GLY A 39 -11.64 3.62 -5.09
CA GLY A 39 -10.56 4.50 -5.49
C GLY A 39 -9.18 4.19 -4.89
N LYS A 40 -9.02 3.13 -4.06
CA LYS A 40 -7.78 2.76 -3.39
C LYS A 40 -6.60 2.61 -4.37
N THR A 41 -6.71 1.72 -5.34
CA THR A 41 -5.67 1.49 -6.36
C THR A 41 -5.38 2.74 -7.20
N THR A 42 -6.40 3.57 -7.47
CA THR A 42 -6.21 4.86 -8.15
C THR A 42 -5.37 5.80 -7.31
N ALA A 43 -5.65 5.91 -6.01
CA ALA A 43 -4.87 6.72 -5.08
C ALA A 43 -3.41 6.23 -5.03
N PHE A 44 -3.18 4.92 -4.94
CA PHE A 44 -1.83 4.34 -4.93
C PHE A 44 -1.05 4.62 -6.21
N LYS A 45 -1.68 4.42 -7.38
CA LYS A 45 -1.05 4.73 -8.68
C LYS A 45 -0.70 6.21 -8.84
N LEU A 46 -1.49 7.10 -8.25
CA LEU A 46 -1.18 8.53 -8.21
C LEU A 46 -0.01 8.83 -7.27
N ILE A 47 0.00 8.24 -6.06
CA ILE A 47 1.07 8.40 -5.06
C ILE A 47 2.42 7.99 -5.66
N VAL A 48 2.48 6.82 -6.32
CA VAL A 48 3.75 6.33 -6.90
C VAL A 48 4.08 6.93 -8.28
N GLY A 49 3.25 7.87 -8.77
CA GLY A 49 3.48 8.58 -10.02
C GLY A 49 3.25 7.76 -11.30
N LEU A 50 2.49 6.67 -11.22
CA LEU A 50 2.02 5.90 -12.38
C LEU A 50 0.85 6.59 -13.09
N LEU A 51 0.09 7.43 -12.36
CA LEU A 51 -0.95 8.28 -12.90
C LEU A 51 -0.67 9.75 -12.54
N LYS A 52 -1.24 10.65 -13.34
CA LYS A 52 -1.25 12.09 -13.04
C LYS A 52 -2.62 12.49 -12.50
N PRO A 53 -2.72 13.28 -11.42
CA PRO A 53 -3.99 13.83 -10.97
C PRO A 53 -4.53 14.88 -11.98
N ASN A 54 -5.83 15.14 -11.93
CA ASN A 54 -6.45 16.25 -12.67
C ASN A 54 -6.25 17.58 -11.92
N SER A 55 -6.25 17.52 -10.58
CA SER A 55 -5.94 18.66 -9.71
C SER A 55 -5.35 18.17 -8.40
N GLY A 56 -4.76 19.07 -7.62
CA GLY A 56 -4.12 18.78 -6.35
C GLY A 56 -2.62 18.51 -6.47
N ILE A 57 -2.00 18.26 -5.32
CA ILE A 57 -0.55 18.05 -5.20
C ILE A 57 -0.31 16.76 -4.42
N ILE A 58 0.71 16.00 -4.85
CA ILE A 58 1.17 14.80 -4.14
C ILE A 58 2.66 14.96 -3.86
N ARG A 59 3.05 14.75 -2.60
CA ARG A 59 4.46 14.78 -2.20
C ARG A 59 4.86 13.50 -1.48
N LEU A 60 6.07 13.02 -1.78
CA LEU A 60 6.73 11.91 -1.11
C LEU A 60 8.03 12.42 -0.49
N CYS A 61 8.15 12.38 0.83
CA CYS A 61 9.29 12.93 1.58
C CYS A 61 9.62 14.38 1.18
N GLY A 62 8.59 15.19 0.89
CA GLY A 62 8.72 16.60 0.46
C GLY A 62 8.87 16.79 -1.06
N TYR A 63 9.20 15.77 -1.83
CA TYR A 63 9.34 15.84 -3.29
C TYR A 63 7.97 15.75 -3.98
N ASP A 64 7.64 16.74 -4.80
CA ASP A 64 6.43 16.76 -5.63
C ASP A 64 6.53 15.69 -6.73
N VAL A 65 5.58 14.75 -6.74
CA VAL A 65 5.57 13.58 -7.66
C VAL A 65 5.55 14.00 -9.14
N GLN A 66 4.98 15.16 -9.47
CA GLN A 66 4.91 15.64 -10.85
C GLN A 66 6.10 16.51 -11.24
N LYS A 67 6.61 17.34 -10.31
CA LYS A 67 7.70 18.29 -10.58
C LYS A 67 9.06 17.66 -10.38
N GLN A 68 9.19 16.71 -9.47
CA GLN A 68 10.42 16.04 -9.07
C GLN A 68 10.26 14.51 -9.09
N PRO A 69 9.84 13.91 -10.24
CA PRO A 69 9.42 12.52 -10.29
C PRO A 69 10.54 11.52 -9.97
N LEU A 70 11.78 11.79 -10.32
CA LEU A 70 12.90 10.89 -10.03
C LEU A 70 13.21 10.86 -8.53
N GLN A 71 13.28 12.04 -7.89
CA GLN A 71 13.51 12.15 -6.45
C GLN A 71 12.38 11.54 -5.65
N ALA A 72 11.12 11.76 -6.05
CA ALA A 72 9.95 11.19 -5.40
C ALA A 72 9.94 9.66 -5.52
N ARG A 73 10.18 9.11 -6.72
CA ARG A 73 10.20 7.66 -6.95
C ARG A 73 11.35 6.95 -6.24
N ALA A 74 12.49 7.61 -6.06
CA ALA A 74 13.60 7.06 -5.28
C ALA A 74 13.26 6.84 -3.80
N GLN A 75 12.19 7.45 -3.28
CA GLN A 75 11.78 7.32 -1.88
C GLN A 75 10.80 6.16 -1.64
N VAL A 76 10.20 5.59 -2.71
CA VAL A 76 9.05 4.72 -2.58
C VAL A 76 9.26 3.37 -3.25
N ALA A 77 8.86 2.29 -2.56
CA ALA A 77 8.60 0.99 -3.16
C ALA A 77 7.09 0.77 -3.29
N TYR A 78 6.68 0.10 -4.37
CA TYR A 78 5.28 -0.21 -4.63
C TYR A 78 5.09 -1.68 -5.02
N VAL A 79 4.16 -2.33 -4.35
CA VAL A 79 3.69 -3.67 -4.71
C VAL A 79 2.20 -3.58 -5.04
N PRO A 80 1.78 -3.77 -6.29
CA PRO A 80 0.37 -3.80 -6.67
C PRO A 80 -0.31 -5.10 -6.20
N ASP A 81 -1.65 -5.12 -6.21
CA ASP A 81 -2.50 -6.28 -5.89
C ASP A 81 -2.18 -7.52 -6.76
N MET A 82 -1.83 -7.27 -8.02
CA MET A 82 -1.30 -8.30 -8.93
C MET A 82 0.14 -7.93 -9.31
N PRO A 83 1.16 -8.51 -8.65
CA PRO A 83 2.55 -8.19 -8.93
C PRO A 83 2.94 -8.58 -10.36
N PHE A 84 3.40 -7.60 -11.11
CA PHE A 84 3.95 -7.82 -12.44
C PHE A 84 5.40 -8.24 -12.31
N LEU A 85 5.65 -9.54 -12.38
CA LEU A 85 6.99 -10.11 -12.35
C LEU A 85 7.36 -10.63 -13.75
N TYR A 86 8.64 -10.55 -14.09
CA TYR A 86 9.13 -11.14 -15.35
C TYR A 86 9.17 -12.66 -15.21
N GLU A 87 8.22 -13.35 -15.85
CA GLU A 87 7.97 -14.79 -15.68
C GLU A 87 9.17 -15.67 -16.05
N LYS A 88 10.03 -15.22 -16.98
CA LYS A 88 11.23 -15.93 -17.43
C LYS A 88 12.49 -15.64 -16.61
N LEU A 89 12.37 -14.81 -15.58
CA LEU A 89 13.41 -14.64 -14.57
C LEU A 89 13.17 -15.58 -13.39
N THR A 90 14.22 -15.86 -12.65
CA THR A 90 14.15 -16.46 -11.33
C THR A 90 13.89 -15.37 -10.28
N PRO A 91 13.39 -15.71 -9.05
CA PRO A 91 13.27 -14.75 -7.96
C PRO A 91 14.55 -13.97 -7.69
N TRP A 92 15.71 -14.64 -7.67
CA TRP A 92 16.98 -13.96 -7.44
C TRP A 92 17.32 -12.97 -8.56
N GLU A 93 17.16 -13.36 -9.82
CA GLU A 93 17.39 -12.48 -10.97
C GLU A 93 16.45 -11.27 -10.96
N PHE A 94 15.17 -11.46 -10.56
CA PHE A 94 14.21 -10.37 -10.44
C PHE A 94 14.57 -9.40 -9.29
N ILE A 95 14.93 -9.92 -8.11
CA ILE A 95 15.40 -9.11 -6.97
C ILE A 95 16.66 -8.34 -7.37
N ARG A 96 17.61 -9.01 -8.04
CA ARG A 96 18.86 -8.39 -8.53
C ARG A 96 18.59 -7.31 -9.57
N PHE A 97 17.73 -7.58 -10.53
CA PHE A 97 17.31 -6.60 -11.54
C PHE A 97 16.73 -5.35 -10.89
N THR A 98 15.81 -5.54 -9.94
CA THR A 98 15.19 -4.42 -9.21
C THR A 98 16.23 -3.62 -8.41
N GLY A 99 17.10 -4.28 -7.64
CA GLY A 99 18.15 -3.60 -6.87
C GLY A 99 19.12 -2.80 -7.74
N LYS A 100 19.49 -3.33 -8.92
CA LYS A 100 20.35 -2.60 -9.88
C LYS A 100 19.71 -1.31 -10.43
N LEU A 101 18.38 -1.27 -10.57
CA LEU A 101 17.67 -0.04 -10.95
C LEU A 101 17.80 1.06 -9.90
N TYR A 102 18.01 0.70 -8.63
CA TYR A 102 18.27 1.63 -7.53
C TYR A 102 19.77 1.82 -7.23
N GLY A 103 20.66 1.27 -8.05
CA GLY A 103 22.11 1.47 -7.98
C GLY A 103 22.85 0.61 -6.95
N LEU A 104 22.19 -0.41 -6.38
CA LEU A 104 22.81 -1.30 -5.39
C LEU A 104 23.87 -2.20 -6.01
N SER A 105 24.97 -2.46 -5.29
CA SER A 105 25.91 -3.54 -5.57
C SER A 105 25.27 -4.90 -5.28
N ASP A 106 25.89 -5.99 -5.75
CA ASP A 106 25.36 -7.34 -5.47
C ASP A 106 25.53 -7.71 -3.99
N GLU A 107 26.55 -7.19 -3.32
CA GLU A 107 26.83 -7.39 -1.90
C GLU A 107 25.76 -6.68 -1.05
N GLU A 108 25.51 -5.39 -1.28
CA GLU A 108 24.49 -4.60 -0.60
C GLU A 108 23.09 -5.21 -0.77
N LEU A 109 22.79 -5.63 -2.01
CA LEU A 109 21.53 -6.25 -2.32
C LEU A 109 21.33 -7.58 -1.58
N MET A 110 22.36 -8.44 -1.56
CA MET A 110 22.30 -9.72 -0.85
C MET A 110 22.13 -9.50 0.65
N GLU A 111 22.84 -8.54 1.23
CA GLU A 111 22.72 -8.18 2.65
C GLU A 111 21.28 -7.75 2.98
N ASN A 112 20.70 -6.87 2.18
CA ASN A 112 19.34 -6.35 2.38
C ASN A 112 18.26 -7.41 2.10
N ALA A 113 18.43 -8.25 1.08
CA ALA A 113 17.41 -9.20 0.66
C ALA A 113 17.38 -10.49 1.50
N ARG A 114 18.54 -10.92 2.04
CA ARG A 114 18.66 -12.19 2.79
C ARG A 114 17.64 -12.33 3.92
N PRO A 115 17.45 -11.36 4.84
CA PRO A 115 16.48 -11.49 5.92
C PRO A 115 15.04 -11.66 5.41
N LEU A 116 14.71 -11.01 4.29
CA LEU A 116 13.39 -11.10 3.65
C LEU A 116 13.19 -12.44 2.95
N ILE A 117 14.23 -12.95 2.26
CA ILE A 117 14.24 -14.26 1.61
C ILE A 117 14.00 -15.37 2.65
N GLU A 118 14.68 -15.30 3.80
CA GLU A 118 14.55 -16.25 4.91
C GLU A 118 13.14 -16.14 5.54
N ARG A 119 12.68 -14.94 5.88
CA ARG A 119 11.33 -14.68 6.43
C ARG A 119 10.22 -15.25 5.57
N PHE A 120 10.32 -15.07 4.26
CA PHE A 120 9.32 -15.54 3.31
C PHE A 120 9.58 -16.94 2.75
N GLN A 121 10.59 -17.65 3.30
CA GLN A 121 10.94 -19.02 2.91
C GLN A 121 11.16 -19.17 1.39
N LEU A 122 11.82 -18.20 0.77
CA LEU A 122 12.04 -18.18 -0.68
C LEU A 122 13.30 -18.94 -1.10
N THR A 123 14.20 -19.31 -0.17
CA THR A 123 15.49 -19.96 -0.45
C THR A 123 15.39 -21.14 -1.41
N PRO A 124 14.43 -22.10 -1.25
CA PRO A 124 14.33 -23.25 -2.17
C PRO A 124 13.94 -22.88 -3.60
N TYR A 125 13.37 -21.70 -3.81
CA TYR A 125 12.78 -21.27 -5.07
C TYR A 125 13.59 -20.21 -5.80
N LEU A 126 14.70 -19.75 -5.21
CA LEU A 126 15.51 -18.63 -5.76
C LEU A 126 15.99 -18.83 -7.19
N HIS A 127 16.15 -20.09 -7.61
CA HIS A 127 16.62 -20.47 -8.94
C HIS A 127 15.56 -21.13 -9.83
N SER A 128 14.31 -21.18 -9.39
CA SER A 128 13.17 -21.64 -10.19
C SER A 128 12.58 -20.48 -10.98
N TYR A 129 12.05 -20.72 -12.18
CA TYR A 129 11.39 -19.63 -12.93
C TYR A 129 10.14 -19.12 -12.21
N ILE A 130 9.93 -17.80 -12.25
CA ILE A 130 8.77 -17.14 -11.62
C ILE A 130 7.45 -17.67 -12.18
N GLU A 131 7.38 -18.08 -13.45
CA GLU A 131 6.19 -18.68 -14.05
C GLU A 131 5.71 -19.94 -13.34
N THR A 132 6.60 -20.66 -12.65
CA THR A 132 6.26 -21.88 -11.91
C THR A 132 5.76 -21.60 -10.49
N LEU A 133 5.83 -20.38 -10.02
CA LEU A 133 5.49 -19.99 -8.67
C LEU A 133 3.97 -19.75 -8.53
N SER A 134 3.41 -20.12 -7.37
CA SER A 134 2.05 -19.76 -6.99
C SER A 134 1.88 -18.24 -6.85
N HIS A 135 0.64 -17.75 -6.85
CA HIS A 135 0.36 -16.33 -6.65
C HIS A 135 0.96 -15.81 -5.34
N GLY A 136 0.76 -16.50 -4.22
CA GLY A 136 1.34 -16.10 -2.93
C GLY A 136 2.88 -16.13 -2.91
N MET A 137 3.52 -17.03 -3.65
CA MET A 137 4.99 -17.00 -3.81
C MET A 137 5.44 -15.79 -4.62
N ARG A 138 4.74 -15.45 -5.71
CA ARG A 138 5.00 -14.24 -6.50
C ARG A 138 4.84 -12.98 -5.66
N GLN A 139 3.83 -12.91 -4.81
CA GLN A 139 3.62 -11.80 -3.87
C GLN A 139 4.82 -11.63 -2.91
N ARG A 140 5.31 -12.73 -2.33
CA ARG A 140 6.47 -12.71 -1.44
C ARG A 140 7.75 -12.26 -2.16
N VAL A 141 7.96 -12.70 -3.41
CA VAL A 141 9.08 -12.23 -4.26
C VAL A 141 8.97 -10.73 -4.51
N ALA A 142 7.77 -10.23 -4.85
CA ALA A 142 7.53 -8.81 -5.09
C ALA A 142 7.82 -7.96 -3.85
N ILE A 143 7.35 -8.38 -2.67
CA ILE A 143 7.63 -7.70 -1.40
C ILE A 143 9.14 -7.68 -1.11
N THR A 144 9.82 -8.82 -1.28
CA THR A 144 11.27 -8.93 -1.09
C THR A 144 12.02 -7.98 -2.01
N ALA A 145 11.73 -7.99 -3.32
CA ALA A 145 12.37 -7.11 -4.29
C ALA A 145 12.11 -5.63 -3.99
N ALA A 146 10.87 -5.30 -3.61
CA ALA A 146 10.46 -3.93 -3.29
C ALA A 146 11.18 -3.36 -2.06
N LEU A 147 11.42 -4.16 -1.04
CA LEU A 147 12.07 -3.72 0.21
C LEU A 147 13.60 -3.79 0.17
N SER A 148 14.19 -4.55 -0.78
CA SER A 148 15.63 -4.75 -0.84
C SER A 148 16.44 -3.47 -1.09
N HIS A 149 15.83 -2.40 -1.64
CA HIS A 149 16.50 -1.11 -1.80
C HIS A 149 16.26 -0.13 -0.65
N GLN A 150 15.69 -0.60 0.47
CA GLN A 150 15.46 0.15 1.71
C GLN A 150 14.72 1.49 1.49
N PRO A 151 13.50 1.47 0.91
CA PRO A 151 12.74 2.68 0.64
C PRO A 151 12.34 3.40 1.93
N ARG A 152 12.11 4.72 1.86
CA ARG A 152 11.52 5.49 2.98
C ARG A 152 10.01 5.33 3.08
N ILE A 153 9.38 4.93 1.97
CA ILE A 153 7.93 4.77 1.85
C ILE A 153 7.66 3.41 1.21
N PHE A 154 6.80 2.62 1.82
CA PHE A 154 6.34 1.35 1.27
C PHE A 154 4.83 1.41 1.02
N VAL A 155 4.42 1.31 -0.23
CA VAL A 155 3.03 1.30 -0.68
C VAL A 155 2.70 -0.09 -1.18
N ILE A 156 1.66 -0.71 -0.63
CA ILE A 156 1.29 -2.08 -1.00
C ILE A 156 -0.24 -2.25 -1.10
N ASP A 157 -0.69 -2.71 -2.25
CA ASP A 157 -2.11 -2.87 -2.58
C ASP A 157 -2.55 -4.31 -2.31
N GLU A 158 -3.56 -4.54 -1.46
CA GLU A 158 -4.15 -5.83 -1.08
C GLU A 158 -3.11 -6.94 -0.76
N PRO A 159 -2.16 -6.72 0.16
CA PRO A 159 -0.98 -7.58 0.32
C PRO A 159 -1.26 -8.99 0.81
N MET A 160 -2.42 -9.25 1.39
CA MET A 160 -2.74 -10.53 2.01
C MET A 160 -3.39 -11.53 1.05
N VAL A 161 -3.77 -11.07 -0.14
CA VAL A 161 -4.43 -11.91 -1.14
C VAL A 161 -3.47 -13.02 -1.62
N GLY A 162 -3.91 -14.28 -1.49
CA GLY A 162 -3.14 -15.45 -1.93
C GLY A 162 -2.04 -15.92 -0.99
N LEU A 163 -1.84 -15.27 0.17
CA LEU A 163 -0.95 -15.75 1.21
C LEU A 163 -1.66 -16.76 2.12
N ASP A 164 -0.95 -17.79 2.53
CA ASP A 164 -1.40 -18.68 3.60
C ASP A 164 -1.26 -17.99 4.99
N PRO A 165 -1.87 -18.54 6.06
CA PRO A 165 -1.88 -17.91 7.37
C PRO A 165 -0.49 -17.63 7.95
N TYR A 166 0.51 -18.49 7.68
CA TYR A 166 1.88 -18.28 8.16
C TYR A 166 2.51 -17.05 7.49
N HIS A 167 2.42 -16.97 6.16
CA HIS A 167 3.00 -15.86 5.42
C HIS A 167 2.21 -14.55 5.57
N MET A 168 0.88 -14.61 5.83
CA MET A 168 0.12 -13.43 6.24
C MET A 168 0.65 -12.85 7.55
N ARG A 169 0.90 -13.69 8.56
CA ARG A 169 1.48 -13.25 9.82
C ARG A 169 2.88 -12.65 9.61
N ALA A 170 3.73 -13.33 8.85
CA ALA A 170 5.08 -12.83 8.53
C ALA A 170 5.06 -11.46 7.84
N ALA A 171 4.09 -11.22 6.94
CA ALA A 171 3.91 -9.94 6.26
C ALA A 171 3.41 -8.84 7.22
N LYS A 172 2.42 -9.14 8.09
CA LYS A 172 1.93 -8.21 9.11
C LYS A 172 3.04 -7.76 10.06
N ASP A 173 3.83 -8.71 10.55
CA ASP A 173 4.95 -8.43 11.45
C ASP A 173 6.02 -7.58 10.73
N LEU A 174 6.31 -7.89 9.46
CA LEU A 174 7.23 -7.11 8.62
C LEU A 174 6.76 -5.65 8.45
N PHE A 175 5.47 -5.41 8.19
CA PHE A 175 4.96 -4.04 8.02
C PHE A 175 5.09 -3.21 9.29
N ARG A 176 4.81 -3.81 10.46
CA ARG A 176 5.02 -3.17 11.76
C ARG A 176 6.50 -2.89 12.01
N GLU A 177 7.38 -3.85 11.71
CA GLU A 177 8.83 -3.70 11.84
C GLU A 177 9.36 -2.59 10.93
N CYS A 178 8.97 -2.56 9.65
CA CYS A 178 9.31 -1.48 8.72
C CYS A 178 8.92 -0.11 9.28
N ALA A 179 7.73 0.03 9.84
CA ALA A 179 7.27 1.28 10.42
C ALA A 179 8.00 1.60 11.73
N LYS A 180 7.96 0.71 12.73
CA LYS A 180 8.38 1.01 14.10
C LYS A 180 9.90 0.98 14.31
N ILE A 181 10.60 0.09 13.62
CA ILE A 181 12.06 -0.08 13.78
C ILE A 181 12.81 0.76 12.75
N HIS A 182 12.37 0.72 11.50
CA HIS A 182 13.06 1.43 10.41
C HIS A 182 12.49 2.83 10.11
N GLY A 183 11.46 3.28 10.83
CA GLY A 183 10.84 4.61 10.65
C GLY A 183 10.20 4.81 9.28
N MET A 184 9.92 3.73 8.55
CA MET A 184 9.35 3.75 7.22
C MET A 184 7.88 4.20 7.28
N THR A 185 7.43 4.94 6.26
CA THR A 185 6.00 5.19 6.05
C THR A 185 5.41 3.99 5.33
N VAL A 186 4.52 3.23 5.96
CA VAL A 186 3.88 2.06 5.34
C VAL A 186 2.42 2.39 5.02
N LEU A 187 2.04 2.31 3.75
CA LEU A 187 0.68 2.54 3.27
C LEU A 187 0.13 1.25 2.65
N VAL A 188 -0.88 0.69 3.27
CA VAL A 188 -1.54 -0.56 2.86
C VAL A 188 -2.96 -0.27 2.39
N SER A 189 -3.40 -0.86 1.29
CA SER A 189 -4.83 -0.92 0.98
C SER A 189 -5.40 -2.28 1.36
N THR A 190 -6.62 -2.30 1.82
CA THR A 190 -7.39 -3.53 1.96
C THR A 190 -8.89 -3.26 1.97
N HIS A 191 -9.68 -4.29 1.68
CA HIS A 191 -11.11 -4.31 1.93
C HIS A 191 -11.45 -5.21 3.14
N GLN A 192 -10.45 -5.86 3.76
CA GLN A 192 -10.58 -6.75 4.91
C GLN A 192 -10.43 -5.94 6.19
N LEU A 193 -11.51 -5.84 6.94
CA LEU A 193 -11.60 -4.99 8.14
C LEU A 193 -10.78 -5.53 9.31
N ASP A 194 -10.75 -6.85 9.47
CA ASP A 194 -9.94 -7.55 10.48
C ASP A 194 -8.44 -7.29 10.29
N ILE A 195 -7.96 -7.33 9.05
CA ILE A 195 -6.58 -7.01 8.72
C ILE A 195 -6.27 -5.54 9.06
N ALA A 196 -7.16 -4.62 8.65
CA ALA A 196 -6.99 -3.20 8.94
C ALA A 196 -6.92 -2.94 10.45
N GLU A 197 -7.82 -3.54 11.23
CA GLU A 197 -7.87 -3.40 12.68
C GLU A 197 -6.61 -3.95 13.36
N GLU A 198 -6.07 -5.05 12.85
CA GLU A 198 -4.88 -5.67 13.42
C GLU A 198 -3.60 -4.87 13.17
N ILE A 199 -3.37 -4.38 11.95
CA ILE A 199 -2.04 -3.84 11.60
C ILE A 199 -1.93 -2.33 11.65
N ALA A 200 -3.07 -1.60 11.59
CA ALA A 200 -3.04 -0.15 11.39
C ALA A 200 -2.76 0.62 12.68
N ASP A 201 -1.86 1.61 12.59
CA ASP A 201 -1.82 2.70 13.56
C ASP A 201 -2.97 3.68 13.33
N ARG A 202 -3.26 3.96 12.04
CA ARG A 202 -4.40 4.78 11.60
C ARG A 202 -5.03 4.17 10.37
N VAL A 203 -6.34 4.34 10.27
CA VAL A 203 -7.16 3.91 9.13
C VAL A 203 -7.79 5.13 8.47
N GLY A 204 -7.73 5.18 7.15
CA GLY A 204 -8.55 6.07 6.33
C GLY A 204 -9.63 5.28 5.63
N ILE A 205 -10.89 5.61 5.81
CA ILE A 205 -12.01 4.97 5.14
C ILE A 205 -12.33 5.74 3.86
N ILE A 206 -12.17 5.07 2.72
CA ILE A 206 -12.49 5.64 1.41
C ILE A 206 -13.77 5.01 0.84
N HIS A 207 -14.68 5.85 0.37
CA HIS A 207 -15.92 5.44 -0.28
C HIS A 207 -16.25 6.37 -1.45
N MET A 208 -16.56 5.80 -2.63
CA MET A 208 -16.88 6.56 -3.86
C MET A 208 -15.87 7.69 -4.16
N GLY A 209 -14.58 7.40 -4.02
CA GLY A 209 -13.50 8.35 -4.30
C GLY A 209 -13.25 9.42 -3.24
N LYS A 210 -13.97 9.39 -2.12
CA LYS A 210 -13.82 10.34 -1.01
C LYS A 210 -13.31 9.67 0.25
N LEU A 211 -12.44 10.36 0.98
CA LEU A 211 -12.05 9.97 2.33
C LEU A 211 -13.16 10.41 3.29
N ILE A 212 -13.90 9.45 3.86
CA ILE A 212 -15.06 9.72 4.70
C ILE A 212 -14.75 9.74 6.18
N ALA A 213 -13.67 9.06 6.61
CA ALA A 213 -13.20 9.09 7.99
C ALA A 213 -11.70 8.78 8.04
N ILE A 214 -11.00 9.29 9.05
CA ILE A 214 -9.60 9.02 9.33
C ILE A 214 -9.35 9.08 10.85
N GLY A 215 -8.61 8.11 11.36
CA GLY A 215 -8.25 8.05 12.79
C GLY A 215 -7.64 6.71 13.17
N THR A 216 -7.29 6.55 14.47
CA THR A 216 -7.00 5.22 15.00
C THR A 216 -8.28 4.38 15.02
N PRO A 217 -8.19 3.03 15.07
CA PRO A 217 -9.39 2.20 15.21
C PRO A 217 -10.29 2.64 16.39
N GLU A 218 -9.72 3.04 17.52
CA GLU A 218 -10.44 3.54 18.69
C GLU A 218 -11.15 4.86 18.41
N GLN A 219 -10.48 5.82 17.76
CA GLN A 219 -11.07 7.11 17.39
C GLN A 219 -12.25 6.92 16.44
N LEU A 220 -12.13 6.01 15.47
CA LEU A 220 -13.20 5.71 14.52
C LEU A 220 -14.42 5.08 15.22
N ARG A 221 -14.21 4.18 16.20
CA ARG A 221 -15.29 3.63 17.02
C ARG A 221 -16.02 4.72 17.81
N GLN A 222 -15.27 5.61 18.47
CA GLN A 222 -15.83 6.72 19.24
C GLN A 222 -16.66 7.67 18.36
N GLN A 223 -16.19 7.95 17.13
CA GLN A 223 -16.85 8.85 16.19
C GLN A 223 -18.27 8.41 15.82
N VAL A 224 -18.53 7.11 15.77
CA VAL A 224 -19.86 6.54 15.46
C VAL A 224 -20.61 6.03 16.70
N GLY A 225 -20.05 6.25 17.91
CA GLY A 225 -20.68 5.79 19.16
C GLY A 225 -20.77 4.25 19.27
N LYS A 226 -19.87 3.52 18.65
CA LYS A 226 -19.83 2.06 18.64
C LYS A 226 -18.62 1.56 19.42
N SER A 227 -18.78 0.43 20.13
CA SER A 227 -17.70 -0.29 20.82
C SER A 227 -17.33 -1.62 20.14
N GLY A 228 -18.00 -1.93 19.04
CA GLY A 228 -17.81 -3.18 18.27
C GLY A 228 -16.61 -3.17 17.33
N PRO A 229 -16.47 -4.22 16.48
CA PRO A 229 -15.42 -4.31 15.47
C PRO A 229 -15.51 -3.18 14.44
N LEU A 230 -14.42 -2.95 13.73
CA LEU A 230 -14.32 -1.88 12.70
C LEU A 230 -15.38 -2.02 11.59
N GLU A 231 -15.95 -3.22 11.44
CA GLU A 231 -17.05 -3.50 10.51
C GLU A 231 -18.31 -2.69 10.80
N GLU A 232 -18.70 -2.58 12.07
CA GLU A 232 -19.87 -1.76 12.46
C GLU A 232 -19.63 -0.27 12.21
N VAL A 233 -18.40 0.18 12.40
CA VAL A 233 -17.99 1.56 12.10
C VAL A 233 -18.08 1.83 10.61
N PHE A 234 -17.53 0.92 9.80
CA PHE A 234 -17.56 1.03 8.36
C PHE A 234 -18.98 1.07 7.80
N LEU A 235 -19.85 0.17 8.24
CA LEU A 235 -21.26 0.13 7.84
C LEU A 235 -22.00 1.42 8.21
N ALA A 236 -21.82 1.94 9.44
CA ALA A 236 -22.45 3.19 9.87
C ALA A 236 -22.03 4.36 8.97
N LEU A 237 -20.74 4.54 8.73
CA LEU A 237 -20.20 5.64 7.91
C LEU A 237 -20.56 5.56 6.41
N THR A 238 -20.73 4.36 5.87
CA THR A 238 -21.08 4.18 4.46
C THR A 238 -22.57 4.27 4.18
N THR A 239 -23.43 3.86 5.14
CA THR A 239 -24.89 3.93 4.99
C THR A 239 -25.42 5.37 5.11
N ASP A 240 -24.88 6.15 6.04
CA ASP A 240 -25.28 7.56 6.23
C ASP A 240 -24.92 8.43 5.00
N ASN A 241 -23.79 8.16 4.35
CA ASN A 241 -23.39 8.86 3.14
C ASN A 241 -24.23 8.50 1.90
N SER A 242 -24.85 7.32 1.86
CA SER A 242 -25.72 6.88 0.77
C SER A 242 -27.07 7.60 0.81
N SER A 243 -27.61 7.89 2.00
CA SER A 243 -28.88 8.61 2.17
C SER A 243 -28.80 10.09 1.86
N THR A 244 -27.65 10.73 2.04
CA THR A 244 -27.46 12.17 1.76
C THR A 244 -27.34 12.48 0.26
N GLN A 245 -27.01 11.50 -0.60
CA GLN A 245 -26.95 11.68 -2.06
C GLN A 245 -28.27 11.39 -2.77
N ALA A 246 -29.18 10.60 -2.17
CA ALA A 246 -30.50 10.32 -2.74
C ALA A 246 -31.45 11.54 -2.69
N THR A 247 -31.18 12.53 -1.84
CA THR A 247 -32.03 13.73 -1.62
C THR A 247 -31.61 14.93 -2.51
N LYS A 248 -30.60 14.78 -3.38
CA LYS A 248 -30.10 15.86 -4.27
C LYS A 248 -30.25 15.55 -5.77
N LYS A 249 -31.24 14.73 -6.12
CA LYS A 249 -31.64 14.57 -7.53
C LYS A 249 -32.99 15.20 -7.78
#